data_fadc0493778781e60e351476914a3672
#
_entry.id   fadc0493778781e60e351476914a3672
#
_cell.length_a   1.000
_cell.length_b   1.000
_cell.length_c   1.000
_cell.angle_alpha   90.00
_cell.angle_beta   90.00
_cell.angle_gamma   90.00
#
_symmetry.space_group_name_H-M   'P 1'
#
loop_
_entity.id
_entity.type
_entity.pdbx_description
1 polymer ?
#
loop_
_entity_poly.entity_id
_entity_poly.type
_entity_poly.pdbx_seq_one_letter_code
_entity_poly.pdbx_strand_id
1 'polypeptide(L)'
;MSKLESTYLKGWAVLFMMFLHFGNTFVAPEYQYSWSGNEWEGAFQICVPIFLFLSGYGLMASYMIKRSDTFSLLHKEIKRSFKLLKHYWTVIVPFIALALLLGKFAWSWESLILTASTLRCDWCPNAWFVSLYIELILLFPFFVYLINGKKVVHVVIGFLLIVLATKIIGKIDWVDESGSIAARQIKMLMNNLPIFIEGMLFAKYGLFSVISHKIKCLNLMKWRCGGAISLLIIALAIACRAKLPLVSITELFHVPLCLLGLKLLASEGSSVFEGLLYVGRYSTTLWFIHGYFCWTFLQPMIYSIRFWPLAFIVFAGISLVVSVILDKLRTFIRC
;
A
#
# COMPACT_ATOMS: atom_id res chain seq x y z
N MET A 1 -4.93 -17.50 -0.81
CA MET A 1 -3.75 -16.83 -0.21
C MET A 1 -3.87 -16.92 1.30
N SER A 2 -2.83 -17.40 1.97
CA SER A 2 -2.77 -17.51 3.43
C SER A 2 -2.47 -16.15 4.09
N LYS A 3 -2.63 -16.07 5.42
CA LYS A 3 -2.26 -14.86 6.18
C LYS A 3 -0.75 -14.62 6.14
N LEU A 4 0.06 -15.68 6.15
CA LEU A 4 1.52 -15.57 6.04
C LEU A 4 1.93 -15.04 4.68
N GLU A 5 1.40 -15.60 3.59
CA GLU A 5 1.65 -15.10 2.23
C GLU A 5 1.25 -13.62 2.10
N SER A 6 0.09 -13.22 2.63
CA SER A 6 -0.34 -11.80 2.61
C SER A 6 0.63 -10.90 3.38
N THR A 7 1.17 -11.36 4.51
CA THR A 7 2.16 -10.59 5.29
C THR A 7 3.50 -10.49 4.56
N TYR A 8 3.97 -11.57 3.94
CA TYR A 8 5.15 -11.60 3.10
C TYR A 8 5.04 -10.59 1.92
N LEU A 9 3.90 -10.59 1.22
CA LEU A 9 3.64 -9.66 0.12
C LEU A 9 3.59 -8.20 0.58
N LYS A 10 3.10 -7.92 1.78
CA LYS A 10 3.18 -6.58 2.40
C LYS A 10 4.62 -6.18 2.71
N GLY A 11 5.50 -7.13 3.02
CA GLY A 11 6.93 -6.88 3.17
C GLY A 11 7.55 -6.35 1.88
N TRP A 12 7.27 -6.97 0.74
CA TRP A 12 7.68 -6.45 -0.56
C TRP A 12 7.09 -5.07 -0.85
N ALA A 13 5.78 -4.91 -0.65
CA ALA A 13 5.11 -3.65 -0.94
C ALA A 13 5.68 -2.48 -0.14
N VAL A 14 5.99 -2.67 1.16
CA VAL A 14 6.58 -1.61 1.97
C VAL A 14 8.02 -1.29 1.57
N LEU A 15 8.80 -2.29 1.13
CA LEU A 15 10.14 -2.04 0.59
C LEU A 15 10.09 -1.27 -0.74
N PHE A 16 9.15 -1.59 -1.63
CA PHE A 16 8.91 -0.82 -2.86
C PHE A 16 8.54 0.63 -2.56
N MET A 17 7.67 0.86 -1.58
CA MET A 17 7.31 2.19 -1.14
C MET A 17 8.52 2.95 -0.58
N MET A 18 9.30 2.31 0.28
CA MET A 18 10.50 2.94 0.86
C MET A 18 11.52 3.26 -0.22
N PHE A 19 11.70 2.40 -1.22
CA PHE A 19 12.60 2.65 -2.34
C PHE A 19 12.11 3.80 -3.21
N LEU A 20 10.80 3.85 -3.53
CA LEU A 20 10.18 4.98 -4.23
C LEU A 20 10.48 6.31 -3.52
N HIS A 21 10.24 6.37 -2.21
CA HIS A 21 10.39 7.61 -1.45
C HIS A 21 11.86 7.96 -1.17
N PHE A 22 12.74 6.98 -1.17
CA PHE A 22 14.18 7.19 -1.10
C PHE A 22 14.74 7.87 -2.34
N GLY A 23 14.20 7.60 -3.54
CA GLY A 23 14.60 8.22 -4.79
C GLY A 23 13.84 9.49 -5.16
N ASN A 24 12.79 9.85 -4.42
CA ASN A 24 11.81 10.87 -4.79
C ASN A 24 12.39 12.29 -4.82
N THR A 25 11.73 13.15 -5.60
CA THR A 25 12.00 14.60 -5.73
C THR A 25 11.81 15.41 -4.44
N PHE A 26 11.20 14.86 -3.39
CA PHE A 26 11.18 15.45 -2.05
C PHE A 26 12.56 15.44 -1.35
N VAL A 27 13.50 14.67 -1.87
CA VAL A 27 14.89 14.72 -1.46
C VAL A 27 15.52 15.98 -2.05
N ALA A 28 16.25 16.75 -1.25
CA ALA A 28 16.90 17.97 -1.71
C ALA A 28 17.83 17.66 -2.90
N PRO A 29 17.91 18.56 -3.92
CA PRO A 29 18.63 18.28 -5.17
C PRO A 29 20.07 17.82 -4.99
N GLU A 30 20.78 18.35 -3.99
CA GLU A 30 22.16 17.99 -3.68
C GLU A 30 22.33 16.56 -3.17
N TYR A 31 21.24 15.92 -2.73
CA TYR A 31 21.22 14.56 -2.23
C TYR A 31 20.62 13.55 -3.21
N GLN A 32 20.04 14.01 -4.32
CA GLN A 32 19.45 13.14 -5.31
C GLN A 32 20.51 12.27 -6.01
N TYR A 33 20.14 11.05 -6.33
CA TYR A 33 20.94 10.17 -7.16
C TYR A 33 20.62 10.37 -8.64
N SER A 34 21.52 9.99 -9.54
CA SER A 34 21.34 10.15 -10.99
C SER A 34 20.10 9.46 -11.58
N TRP A 35 19.53 8.51 -10.86
CA TRP A 35 18.32 7.79 -11.25
C TRP A 35 17.04 8.33 -10.60
N SER A 36 17.16 9.31 -9.69
CA SER A 36 16.00 9.91 -9.02
C SER A 36 15.09 10.63 -10.03
N GLY A 37 13.78 10.44 -9.88
CA GLY A 37 12.77 11.06 -10.75
C GLY A 37 12.59 10.40 -12.11
N ASN A 38 13.25 9.28 -12.41
CA ASN A 38 13.06 8.58 -13.67
C ASN A 38 11.82 7.65 -13.67
N GLU A 39 11.45 7.15 -14.86
CA GLU A 39 10.28 6.28 -15.03
C GLU A 39 10.33 5.00 -14.20
N TRP A 40 11.54 4.47 -13.94
CA TRP A 40 11.74 3.24 -13.16
C TRP A 40 11.46 3.45 -11.68
N GLU A 41 11.82 4.62 -11.14
CA GLU A 41 11.42 5.00 -9.79
C GLU A 41 9.90 5.07 -9.69
N GLY A 42 9.25 5.76 -10.64
CA GLY A 42 7.79 5.85 -10.73
C GLY A 42 7.08 4.49 -10.77
N ALA A 43 7.72 3.45 -11.33
CA ALA A 43 7.17 2.10 -11.37
C ALA A 43 6.96 1.49 -9.96
N PHE A 44 7.76 1.88 -8.98
CA PHE A 44 7.62 1.42 -7.59
C PHE A 44 6.39 2.00 -6.87
N GLN A 45 5.69 2.97 -7.47
CA GLN A 45 4.35 3.39 -7.02
C GLN A 45 3.33 2.24 -7.02
N ILE A 46 3.63 1.10 -7.64
CA ILE A 46 2.84 -0.13 -7.56
C ILE A 46 2.61 -0.58 -6.10
N CYS A 47 3.39 -0.11 -5.16
CA CYS A 47 3.27 -0.41 -3.73
C CYS A 47 1.87 -0.09 -3.17
N VAL A 48 1.31 1.08 -3.52
CA VAL A 48 -0.03 1.51 -3.05
C VAL A 48 -1.12 0.58 -3.56
N PRO A 49 -1.26 0.36 -4.88
CA PRO A 49 -2.19 -0.63 -5.41
C PRO A 49 -2.03 -2.04 -4.82
N ILE A 50 -0.81 -2.50 -4.55
CA ILE A 50 -0.58 -3.79 -3.88
C ILE A 50 -1.21 -3.80 -2.49
N PHE A 51 -0.99 -2.76 -1.67
CA PHE A 51 -1.61 -2.68 -0.34
C PHE A 51 -3.13 -2.66 -0.40
N LEU A 52 -3.71 -1.94 -1.35
CA LEU A 52 -5.16 -1.84 -1.52
C LEU A 52 -5.78 -3.15 -2.00
N PHE A 53 -5.15 -3.81 -2.97
CA PHE A 53 -5.55 -5.13 -3.43
C PHE A 53 -5.52 -6.16 -2.30
N LEU A 54 -4.41 -6.23 -1.56
CA LEU A 54 -4.25 -7.14 -0.42
C LEU A 54 -5.27 -6.84 0.69
N SER A 55 -5.67 -5.59 0.85
CA SER A 55 -6.69 -5.18 1.82
C SER A 55 -8.08 -5.65 1.39
N GLY A 56 -8.48 -5.38 0.15
CA GLY A 56 -9.74 -5.89 -0.41
C GLY A 56 -9.81 -7.42 -0.35
N TYR A 57 -8.72 -8.10 -0.74
CA TYR A 57 -8.58 -9.56 -0.64
C TYR A 57 -8.78 -10.06 0.79
N GLY A 58 -8.04 -9.49 1.74
CA GLY A 58 -8.07 -9.93 3.14
C GLY A 58 -9.42 -9.70 3.81
N LEU A 59 -10.08 -8.57 3.52
CA LEU A 59 -11.41 -8.25 4.02
C LEU A 59 -12.45 -9.25 3.50
N MET A 60 -12.46 -9.50 2.20
CA MET A 60 -13.40 -10.44 1.58
C MET A 60 -13.14 -11.88 2.02
N ALA A 61 -11.90 -12.32 2.11
CA ALA A 61 -11.55 -13.64 2.64
C ALA A 61 -12.01 -13.81 4.09
N SER A 62 -11.82 -12.79 4.93
CA SER A 62 -12.30 -12.79 6.32
C SER A 62 -13.84 -12.84 6.42
N TYR A 63 -14.53 -12.10 5.55
CA TYR A 63 -15.99 -12.11 5.47
C TYR A 63 -16.51 -13.48 5.05
N MET A 64 -15.89 -14.14 4.08
CA MET A 64 -16.31 -15.46 3.62
C MET A 64 -16.21 -16.54 4.69
N ILE A 65 -15.26 -16.42 5.64
CA ILE A 65 -15.13 -17.34 6.78
C ILE A 65 -16.19 -17.04 7.85
N LYS A 66 -16.42 -15.76 8.16
CA LYS A 66 -17.35 -15.32 9.20
C LYS A 66 -18.37 -14.36 8.58
N ARG A 67 -19.38 -14.94 7.93
CA ARG A 67 -20.48 -14.15 7.36
C ARG A 67 -21.21 -13.40 8.47
N SER A 68 -21.44 -12.13 8.23
CA SER A 68 -22.22 -11.23 9.09
C SER A 68 -23.17 -10.41 8.23
N ASP A 69 -24.23 -9.92 8.83
CA ASP A 69 -25.12 -8.96 8.17
C ASP A 69 -24.40 -7.64 7.91
N THR A 70 -24.97 -6.82 7.04
CA THR A 70 -24.34 -5.57 6.57
C THR A 70 -24.08 -4.59 7.72
N PHE A 71 -25.01 -4.50 8.69
CA PHE A 71 -24.88 -3.57 9.81
C PHE A 71 -23.75 -3.98 10.76
N SER A 72 -23.71 -5.25 11.15
CA SER A 72 -22.63 -5.81 11.96
C SER A 72 -21.27 -5.69 11.28
N LEU A 73 -21.24 -5.85 9.94
CA LEU A 73 -20.03 -5.67 9.15
C LEU A 73 -19.57 -4.21 9.17
N LEU A 74 -20.47 -3.24 8.96
CA LEU A 74 -20.16 -1.81 9.04
C LEU A 74 -19.62 -1.43 10.41
N HIS A 75 -20.27 -1.89 11.48
CA HIS A 75 -19.79 -1.64 12.83
C HIS A 75 -18.37 -2.17 13.09
N LYS A 76 -18.07 -3.35 12.55
CA LYS A 76 -16.72 -3.93 12.62
C LYS A 76 -15.70 -3.08 11.88
N GLU A 77 -16.05 -2.53 10.70
CA GLU A 77 -15.13 -1.72 9.91
C GLU A 77 -14.94 -0.32 10.54
N ILE A 78 -15.96 0.25 11.15
CA ILE A 78 -15.82 1.48 11.97
C ILE A 78 -14.83 1.23 13.13
N LYS A 79 -14.97 0.16 13.89
CA LYS A 79 -14.01 -0.20 14.95
C LYS A 79 -12.58 -0.38 14.41
N ARG A 80 -12.44 -0.96 13.21
CA ARG A 80 -11.14 -1.12 12.53
C ARG A 80 -10.53 0.23 12.17
N SER A 81 -11.33 1.16 11.65
CA SER A 81 -10.92 2.53 11.32
C SER A 81 -10.40 3.27 12.55
N PHE A 82 -11.14 3.23 13.66
CA PHE A 82 -10.69 3.82 14.92
C PHE A 82 -9.40 3.18 15.46
N LYS A 83 -9.25 1.85 15.33
CA LYS A 83 -8.02 1.18 15.74
C LYS A 83 -6.82 1.63 14.89
N LEU A 84 -7.03 1.86 13.59
CA LEU A 84 -6.01 2.37 12.70
C LEU A 84 -5.64 3.81 13.04
N LEU A 85 -6.62 4.69 13.24
CA LEU A 85 -6.38 6.08 13.64
C LEU A 85 -5.65 6.17 14.99
N LYS A 86 -6.04 5.37 15.97
CA LYS A 86 -5.33 5.29 17.25
C LYS A 86 -3.87 4.85 17.07
N HIS A 87 -3.63 3.87 16.18
CA HIS A 87 -2.27 3.46 15.85
C HIS A 87 -1.50 4.60 15.17
N TYR A 88 -2.11 5.25 14.18
CA TYR A 88 -1.53 6.38 13.48
C TYR A 88 -1.11 7.49 14.47
N TRP A 89 -2.02 7.98 15.30
CA TRP A 89 -1.72 9.03 16.28
C TRP A 89 -0.60 8.62 17.26
N THR A 90 -0.66 7.41 17.79
CA THR A 90 0.36 6.93 18.73
C THR A 90 1.76 6.94 18.11
N VAL A 91 1.85 6.66 16.80
CA VAL A 91 3.11 6.60 16.08
C VAL A 91 3.61 7.99 15.66
N ILE A 92 2.73 8.87 15.13
CA ILE A 92 3.19 10.15 14.56
C ILE A 92 3.44 11.24 15.61
N VAL A 93 2.73 11.23 16.74
CA VAL A 93 2.83 12.28 17.77
C VAL A 93 4.26 12.52 18.25
N PRO A 94 5.08 11.50 18.57
CA PRO A 94 6.47 11.73 18.96
C PRO A 94 7.32 12.42 17.87
N PHE A 95 7.10 12.06 16.58
CA PHE A 95 7.84 12.66 15.47
C PHE A 95 7.42 14.11 15.23
N ILE A 96 6.11 14.40 15.31
CA ILE A 96 5.60 15.78 15.17
C ILE A 96 6.14 16.64 16.30
N ALA A 97 6.06 16.16 17.54
CA ALA A 97 6.60 16.89 18.71
C ALA A 97 8.10 17.19 18.54
N LEU A 98 8.88 16.19 18.11
CA LEU A 98 10.31 16.37 17.86
C LEU A 98 10.56 17.37 16.72
N ALA A 99 9.79 17.31 15.62
CA ALA A 99 9.93 18.20 14.49
C ALA A 99 9.59 19.65 14.84
N LEU A 100 8.57 19.87 15.68
CA LEU A 100 8.23 21.20 16.20
C LEU A 100 9.32 21.73 17.13
N LEU A 101 9.85 20.91 18.04
CA LEU A 101 10.95 21.30 18.96
C LEU A 101 12.23 21.64 18.20
N LEU A 102 12.50 20.96 17.09
CA LEU A 102 13.68 21.22 16.25
C LEU A 102 13.46 22.34 15.20
N GLY A 103 12.30 22.99 15.23
CA GLY A 103 11.97 24.04 14.25
C GLY A 103 11.83 23.56 12.81
N LYS A 104 11.65 22.24 12.60
CA LYS A 104 11.41 21.65 11.27
C LYS A 104 9.98 21.87 10.78
N PHE A 105 9.03 22.01 11.69
CA PHE A 105 7.64 22.36 11.41
C PHE A 105 7.27 23.66 12.13
N ALA A 106 6.47 24.50 11.47
CA ALA A 106 5.83 25.63 12.10
C ALA A 106 4.53 25.17 12.79
N TRP A 107 4.25 25.71 13.98
CA TRP A 107 3.01 25.44 14.68
C TRP A 107 1.79 26.04 13.94
N SER A 108 0.75 25.26 13.75
CA SER A 108 -0.53 25.68 13.20
C SER A 108 -1.65 24.76 13.70
N TRP A 109 -2.71 25.37 14.24
CA TRP A 109 -3.91 24.63 14.65
C TRP A 109 -4.60 23.95 13.48
N GLU A 110 -4.62 24.62 12.32
CA GLU A 110 -5.16 24.04 11.09
C GLU A 110 -4.38 22.79 10.69
N SER A 111 -3.05 22.88 10.63
CA SER A 111 -2.19 21.74 10.29
C SER A 111 -2.32 20.59 11.29
N LEU A 112 -2.49 20.88 12.58
CA LEU A 112 -2.75 19.87 13.61
C LEU A 112 -4.04 19.11 13.33
N ILE A 113 -5.15 19.82 13.13
CA ILE A 113 -6.48 19.23 12.90
C ILE A 113 -6.48 18.42 11.59
N LEU A 114 -5.91 18.97 10.51
CA LEU A 114 -5.92 18.33 9.21
C LEU A 114 -4.95 17.13 9.14
N THR A 115 -3.82 17.17 9.82
CA THR A 115 -2.92 16.01 9.97
C THR A 115 -3.55 14.94 10.85
N ALA A 116 -4.15 15.33 11.99
CA ALA A 116 -4.78 14.37 12.90
C ALA A 116 -5.99 13.66 12.28
N SER A 117 -6.77 14.38 11.45
CA SER A 117 -7.89 13.82 10.68
C SER A 117 -7.45 13.06 9.42
N THR A 118 -6.15 13.05 9.09
CA THR A 118 -5.55 12.44 7.89
C THR A 118 -5.99 13.06 6.56
N LEU A 119 -6.67 14.21 6.60
CA LEU A 119 -7.20 14.87 5.41
C LEU A 119 -6.14 15.68 4.65
N ARG A 120 -5.05 16.10 5.32
CA ARG A 120 -3.91 16.80 4.70
C ARG A 120 -2.59 16.29 5.26
N CYS A 121 -1.52 16.43 4.48
CA CYS A 121 -0.21 15.85 4.78
C CYS A 121 0.81 16.86 5.31
N ASP A 122 0.36 17.87 6.07
CA ASP A 122 1.22 18.98 6.49
C ASP A 122 2.41 18.53 7.34
N TRP A 123 2.15 17.69 8.33
CA TRP A 123 3.17 17.17 9.26
C TRP A 123 3.41 15.66 9.14
N CYS A 124 2.63 14.97 8.31
CA CYS A 124 2.82 13.56 8.01
C CYS A 124 2.60 13.31 6.51
N PRO A 125 3.68 13.24 5.72
CA PRO A 125 3.57 13.13 4.26
C PRO A 125 2.72 11.95 3.77
N ASN A 126 2.60 10.91 4.58
CA ASN A 126 1.91 9.66 4.23
C ASN A 126 0.48 9.56 4.81
N ALA A 127 -0.05 10.63 5.40
CA ALA A 127 -1.39 10.66 6.01
C ALA A 127 -2.51 10.39 4.98
N TRP A 128 -2.34 10.81 3.74
CA TRP A 128 -3.32 10.64 2.66
C TRP A 128 -3.73 9.17 2.43
N PHE A 129 -2.82 8.23 2.65
CA PHE A 129 -3.13 6.81 2.49
C PHE A 129 -4.03 6.30 3.62
N VAL A 130 -3.94 6.88 4.81
CA VAL A 130 -4.78 6.49 5.96
C VAL A 130 -6.23 6.87 5.71
N SER A 131 -6.49 8.10 5.22
CA SER A 131 -7.85 8.53 4.86
C SER A 131 -8.43 7.66 3.74
N LEU A 132 -7.71 7.48 2.65
CA LEU A 132 -8.11 6.60 1.55
C LEU A 132 -8.44 5.17 2.04
N TYR A 133 -7.57 4.61 2.88
CA TYR A 133 -7.79 3.27 3.40
C TYR A 133 -9.04 3.18 4.27
N ILE A 134 -9.30 4.17 5.12
CA ILE A 134 -10.51 4.26 5.95
C ILE A 134 -11.75 4.35 5.06
N GLU A 135 -11.75 5.20 4.04
CA GLU A 135 -12.86 5.34 3.10
C GLU A 135 -13.19 4.00 2.42
N LEU A 136 -12.16 3.29 1.93
CA LEU A 136 -12.34 2.00 1.26
C LEU A 136 -12.89 0.91 2.18
N ILE A 137 -12.41 0.84 3.44
CA ILE A 137 -12.94 -0.17 4.37
C ILE A 137 -14.35 0.17 4.87
N LEU A 138 -14.73 1.44 4.94
CA LEU A 138 -16.10 1.83 5.25
C LEU A 138 -17.07 1.55 4.08
N LEU A 139 -16.59 1.59 2.84
CA LEU A 139 -17.36 1.20 1.65
C LEU A 139 -17.40 -0.33 1.45
N PHE A 140 -16.55 -1.10 2.11
CA PHE A 140 -16.48 -2.55 1.96
C PHE A 140 -17.82 -3.27 2.17
N PRO A 141 -18.64 -2.98 3.21
CA PRO A 141 -19.94 -3.63 3.40
C PRO A 141 -20.91 -3.41 2.22
N PHE A 142 -20.89 -2.22 1.63
CA PHE A 142 -21.68 -1.90 0.44
C PHE A 142 -21.26 -2.77 -0.75
N PHE A 143 -19.96 -2.91 -1.01
CA PHE A 143 -19.49 -3.78 -2.09
C PHE A 143 -19.74 -5.26 -1.83
N VAL A 144 -19.66 -5.71 -0.57
CA VAL A 144 -20.09 -7.07 -0.20
C VAL A 144 -21.56 -7.30 -0.56
N TYR A 145 -22.42 -6.34 -0.26
CA TYR A 145 -23.85 -6.43 -0.62
C TYR A 145 -24.06 -6.50 -2.14
N LEU A 146 -23.35 -5.68 -2.91
CA LEU A 146 -23.44 -5.69 -4.37
C LEU A 146 -22.91 -7.00 -5.00
N ILE A 147 -21.89 -7.59 -4.41
CA ILE A 147 -21.18 -8.75 -4.96
C ILE A 147 -21.85 -10.07 -4.49
N ASN A 148 -22.35 -10.11 -3.24
CA ASN A 148 -22.82 -11.35 -2.63
C ASN A 148 -24.15 -11.83 -3.22
N GLY A 149 -24.28 -13.15 -3.44
CA GLY A 149 -25.50 -13.75 -4.01
C GLY A 149 -25.76 -13.45 -5.47
N LYS A 150 -24.90 -12.68 -6.16
CA LYS A 150 -25.08 -12.34 -7.58
C LYS A 150 -24.36 -13.35 -8.48
N LYS A 151 -24.91 -13.54 -9.70
CA LYS A 151 -24.24 -14.32 -10.76
C LYS A 151 -22.95 -13.64 -11.17
N VAL A 152 -21.93 -14.42 -11.53
CA VAL A 152 -20.58 -13.90 -11.93
C VAL A 152 -20.69 -12.83 -13.00
N VAL A 153 -21.55 -13.04 -14.02
CA VAL A 153 -21.74 -12.07 -15.12
C VAL A 153 -22.17 -10.68 -14.60
N HIS A 154 -23.15 -10.63 -13.67
CA HIS A 154 -23.59 -9.34 -13.11
C HIS A 154 -22.50 -8.66 -12.28
N VAL A 155 -21.69 -9.45 -11.56
CA VAL A 155 -20.56 -8.93 -10.79
C VAL A 155 -19.47 -8.35 -11.70
N VAL A 156 -19.16 -9.05 -12.80
CA VAL A 156 -18.19 -8.58 -13.80
C VAL A 156 -18.67 -7.31 -14.48
N ILE A 157 -19.93 -7.27 -14.93
CA ILE A 157 -20.52 -6.06 -15.55
C ILE A 157 -20.49 -4.90 -14.54
N GLY A 158 -20.92 -5.11 -13.30
CA GLY A 158 -20.89 -4.09 -12.26
C GLY A 158 -19.47 -3.57 -11.98
N PHE A 159 -18.48 -4.45 -11.95
CA PHE A 159 -17.08 -4.06 -11.81
C PHE A 159 -16.59 -3.20 -12.99
N LEU A 160 -16.89 -3.61 -14.23
CA LEU A 160 -16.52 -2.84 -15.43
C LEU A 160 -17.20 -1.45 -15.44
N LEU A 161 -18.47 -1.37 -15.02
CA LEU A 161 -19.17 -0.08 -14.89
C LEU A 161 -18.51 0.81 -13.81
N ILE A 162 -18.07 0.26 -12.70
CA ILE A 162 -17.33 1.01 -11.68
C ILE A 162 -16.00 1.51 -12.25
N VAL A 163 -15.25 0.66 -12.96
CA VAL A 163 -13.98 1.06 -13.62
C VAL A 163 -14.23 2.20 -14.59
N LEU A 164 -15.27 2.12 -15.41
CA LEU A 164 -15.64 3.18 -16.37
C LEU A 164 -16.03 4.47 -15.64
N ALA A 165 -16.90 4.39 -14.64
CA ALA A 165 -17.35 5.55 -13.87
C ALA A 165 -16.19 6.25 -13.16
N THR A 166 -15.26 5.49 -12.55
CA THR A 166 -14.08 6.06 -11.88
C THR A 166 -13.16 6.78 -12.87
N LYS A 167 -13.08 6.31 -14.12
CA LYS A 167 -12.31 6.96 -15.18
C LYS A 167 -12.94 8.27 -15.66
N ILE A 168 -14.27 8.27 -15.82
CA ILE A 168 -15.00 9.47 -16.21
C ILE A 168 -14.84 10.53 -15.10
N ILE A 169 -15.11 10.17 -13.85
CA ILE A 169 -15.03 11.10 -12.71
C ILE A 169 -13.60 11.61 -12.52
N GLY A 170 -12.58 10.74 -12.65
CA GLY A 170 -11.17 11.12 -12.49
C GLY A 170 -10.64 12.07 -13.57
N LYS A 171 -11.37 12.27 -14.69
CA LYS A 171 -11.02 13.22 -15.76
C LYS A 171 -11.74 14.56 -15.65
N ILE A 172 -12.60 14.75 -14.65
CA ILE A 172 -13.35 16.01 -14.50
C ILE A 172 -12.44 17.06 -13.85
N ASP A 173 -12.16 18.13 -14.56
CA ASP A 173 -11.17 19.18 -14.21
C ASP A 173 -11.54 19.96 -12.95
N TRP A 174 -12.84 20.08 -12.60
CA TRP A 174 -13.25 20.77 -11.37
C TRP A 174 -12.61 20.24 -10.09
N VAL A 175 -12.16 18.99 -10.11
CA VAL A 175 -11.46 18.35 -8.99
C VAL A 175 -10.04 18.90 -8.81
N ASP A 176 -9.39 19.30 -9.92
CA ASP A 176 -8.01 19.81 -9.89
C ASP A 176 -7.97 21.34 -9.59
N GLU A 177 -8.95 22.09 -10.09
CA GLU A 177 -9.00 23.55 -9.97
C GLU A 177 -9.54 24.05 -8.62
N SER A 178 -10.36 23.25 -7.94
CA SER A 178 -11.02 23.70 -6.71
C SER A 178 -10.13 23.88 -5.49
N GLY A 179 -8.93 23.23 -5.46
CA GLY A 179 -8.07 23.15 -4.27
C GLY A 179 -8.75 22.50 -3.06
N SER A 180 -10.00 22.03 -3.20
CA SER A 180 -10.82 21.47 -2.16
C SER A 180 -10.29 20.14 -1.64
N ILE A 181 -10.23 20.00 -0.31
CA ILE A 181 -9.88 18.73 0.35
C ILE A 181 -10.85 17.62 -0.09
N ALA A 182 -12.15 17.92 -0.14
CA ALA A 182 -13.17 16.94 -0.55
C ALA A 182 -12.96 16.46 -2.00
N ALA A 183 -12.71 17.38 -2.93
CA ALA A 183 -12.45 17.04 -4.33
C ALA A 183 -11.21 16.13 -4.46
N ARG A 184 -10.13 16.44 -3.76
CA ARG A 184 -8.92 15.62 -3.72
C ARG A 184 -9.20 14.22 -3.14
N GLN A 185 -9.98 14.10 -2.06
CA GLN A 185 -10.35 12.82 -1.48
C GLN A 185 -11.18 11.98 -2.45
N ILE A 186 -12.19 12.58 -3.11
CA ILE A 186 -13.00 11.91 -4.11
C ILE A 186 -12.13 11.39 -5.27
N LYS A 187 -11.22 12.21 -5.80
CA LYS A 187 -10.31 11.81 -6.89
C LYS A 187 -9.43 10.63 -6.46
N MET A 188 -8.86 10.71 -5.27
CA MET A 188 -8.04 9.66 -4.68
C MET A 188 -8.83 8.35 -4.52
N LEU A 189 -10.03 8.42 -3.96
CA LEU A 189 -10.92 7.29 -3.79
C LEU A 189 -11.27 6.66 -5.14
N MET A 190 -11.72 7.47 -6.11
CA MET A 190 -12.12 6.98 -7.44
C MET A 190 -10.96 6.31 -8.17
N ASN A 191 -9.75 6.85 -8.10
CA ASN A 191 -8.59 6.26 -8.76
C ASN A 191 -8.17 4.92 -8.16
N ASN A 192 -8.42 4.68 -6.87
CA ASN A 192 -7.95 3.52 -6.15
C ASN A 192 -9.03 2.46 -5.85
N LEU A 193 -10.30 2.82 -6.01
CA LEU A 193 -11.44 1.92 -5.76
C LEU A 193 -11.42 0.65 -6.62
N PRO A 194 -11.13 0.70 -7.94
CA PRO A 194 -11.12 -0.50 -8.78
C PRO A 194 -10.17 -1.59 -8.28
N ILE A 195 -8.95 -1.23 -7.89
CA ILE A 195 -7.94 -2.20 -7.44
C ILE A 195 -8.32 -2.85 -6.11
N PHE A 196 -8.98 -2.11 -5.22
CA PHE A 196 -9.51 -2.64 -3.97
C PHE A 196 -10.61 -3.68 -4.22
N ILE A 197 -11.57 -3.35 -5.12
CA ILE A 197 -12.66 -4.27 -5.50
C ILE A 197 -12.09 -5.49 -6.22
N GLU A 198 -11.09 -5.32 -7.07
CA GLU A 198 -10.41 -6.44 -7.74
C GLU A 198 -9.84 -7.43 -6.71
N GLY A 199 -9.18 -6.93 -5.67
CA GLY A 199 -8.73 -7.76 -4.55
C GLY A 199 -9.86 -8.56 -3.91
N MET A 200 -11.04 -7.94 -3.70
CA MET A 200 -12.24 -8.63 -3.20
C MET A 200 -12.68 -9.76 -4.14
N LEU A 201 -12.69 -9.51 -5.46
CA LEU A 201 -13.08 -10.50 -6.47
C LEU A 201 -12.11 -11.66 -6.53
N PHE A 202 -10.79 -11.39 -6.45
CA PHE A 202 -9.77 -12.43 -6.39
C PHE A 202 -9.95 -13.35 -5.17
N ALA A 203 -10.34 -12.80 -4.02
CA ALA A 203 -10.66 -13.59 -2.84
C ALA A 203 -11.93 -14.42 -3.03
N LYS A 204 -13.01 -13.78 -3.49
CA LYS A 204 -14.31 -14.42 -3.67
C LYS A 204 -14.27 -15.61 -4.61
N TYR A 205 -13.58 -15.46 -5.73
CA TYR A 205 -13.52 -16.51 -6.76
C TYR A 205 -12.26 -17.40 -6.66
N GLY A 206 -11.40 -17.19 -5.66
CA GLY A 206 -10.22 -18.01 -5.44
C GLY A 206 -9.20 -17.94 -6.59
N LEU A 207 -9.13 -16.82 -7.32
CA LEU A 207 -8.41 -16.72 -8.58
C LEU A 207 -6.92 -17.07 -8.46
N PHE A 208 -6.25 -16.67 -7.36
CA PHE A 208 -4.85 -17.08 -7.15
C PHE A 208 -4.69 -18.60 -7.02
N SER A 209 -5.63 -19.30 -6.40
CA SER A 209 -5.57 -20.76 -6.30
C SER A 209 -5.74 -21.42 -7.65
N VAL A 210 -6.69 -20.93 -8.46
CA VAL A 210 -6.94 -21.44 -9.82
C VAL A 210 -5.71 -21.22 -10.69
N ILE A 211 -5.13 -20.01 -10.70
CA ILE A 211 -3.97 -19.67 -11.52
C ILE A 211 -2.75 -20.49 -11.07
N SER A 212 -2.48 -20.54 -9.76
CA SER A 212 -1.35 -21.31 -9.21
C SER A 212 -1.48 -22.83 -9.52
N HIS A 213 -2.70 -23.37 -9.47
CA HIS A 213 -2.94 -24.77 -9.83
C HIS A 213 -2.62 -25.02 -11.31
N LYS A 214 -3.10 -24.15 -12.21
CA LYS A 214 -2.81 -24.26 -13.66
C LYS A 214 -1.30 -24.19 -13.95
N ILE A 215 -0.58 -23.26 -13.32
CA ILE A 215 0.88 -23.14 -13.47
C ILE A 215 1.60 -24.40 -13.01
N LYS A 216 1.16 -25.00 -11.90
CA LYS A 216 1.70 -26.27 -11.42
C LYS A 216 1.42 -27.43 -12.38
N CYS A 217 0.22 -27.52 -12.95
CA CYS A 217 -0.15 -28.54 -13.94
C CYS A 217 0.67 -28.45 -15.23
N LEU A 218 1.09 -27.23 -15.62
CA LEU A 218 1.96 -27.03 -16.78
C LEU A 218 3.43 -27.41 -16.54
N ASN A 219 3.78 -27.95 -15.35
CA ASN A 219 5.13 -28.30 -14.92
C ASN A 219 6.19 -27.18 -15.04
N LEU A 220 5.78 -25.94 -15.28
CA LEU A 220 6.67 -24.80 -15.45
C LEU A 220 7.55 -24.54 -14.22
N MET A 221 7.08 -24.97 -13.04
CA MET A 221 7.77 -24.77 -11.76
C MET A 221 8.65 -25.95 -11.32
N LYS A 222 8.61 -27.09 -12.03
CA LYS A 222 9.45 -28.28 -11.71
C LYS A 222 10.90 -28.09 -12.12
N TRP A 223 11.18 -27.14 -12.97
CA TRP A 223 12.54 -26.85 -13.43
C TRP A 223 13.24 -25.91 -12.46
N ARG A 224 14.57 -25.99 -12.40
CA ARG A 224 15.44 -25.02 -11.70
C ARG A 224 15.17 -23.55 -12.11
N CYS A 225 14.36 -23.33 -13.14
CA CYS A 225 13.94 -22.05 -13.68
C CYS A 225 12.73 -21.40 -12.99
N GLY A 226 12.07 -22.04 -12.03
CA GLY A 226 10.86 -21.48 -11.40
C GLY A 226 11.09 -20.11 -10.77
N GLY A 227 12.24 -19.90 -10.11
CA GLY A 227 12.65 -18.60 -9.59
C GLY A 227 12.88 -17.56 -10.70
N ALA A 228 13.53 -17.96 -11.80
CA ALA A 228 13.78 -17.08 -12.95
C ALA A 228 12.47 -16.65 -13.62
N ILE A 229 11.51 -17.57 -13.77
CA ILE A 229 10.18 -17.26 -14.30
C ILE A 229 9.45 -16.25 -13.38
N SER A 230 9.50 -16.45 -12.07
CA SER A 230 8.91 -15.54 -11.09
C SER A 230 9.53 -14.15 -11.17
N LEU A 231 10.84 -14.05 -11.24
CA LEU A 231 11.56 -12.78 -11.41
C LEU A 231 11.21 -12.10 -12.75
N LEU A 232 11.09 -12.87 -13.83
CA LEU A 232 10.68 -12.35 -15.13
C LEU A 232 9.26 -11.77 -15.08
N ILE A 233 8.32 -12.44 -14.43
CA ILE A 233 6.95 -11.96 -14.24
C ILE A 233 6.94 -10.63 -13.46
N ILE A 234 7.73 -10.55 -12.38
CA ILE A 234 7.85 -9.33 -11.58
C ILE A 234 8.47 -8.20 -12.41
N ALA A 235 9.58 -8.49 -13.10
CA ALA A 235 10.27 -7.51 -13.94
C ALA A 235 9.35 -7.00 -15.06
N LEU A 236 8.57 -7.89 -15.69
CA LEU A 236 7.58 -7.51 -16.71
C LEU A 236 6.50 -6.60 -16.12
N ALA A 237 5.95 -6.92 -14.95
CA ALA A 237 4.94 -6.09 -14.30
C ALA A 237 5.47 -4.68 -14.00
N ILE A 238 6.69 -4.58 -13.47
CA ILE A 238 7.36 -3.31 -13.17
C ILE A 238 7.68 -2.54 -14.46
N ALA A 239 8.23 -3.21 -15.48
CA ALA A 239 8.58 -2.60 -16.76
C ALA A 239 7.34 -2.07 -17.51
N CYS A 240 6.26 -2.86 -17.54
CA CYS A 240 4.99 -2.41 -18.09
C CYS A 240 4.45 -1.19 -17.36
N ARG A 241 4.52 -1.17 -16.03
CA ARG A 241 4.11 0.00 -15.25
C ARG A 241 4.96 1.23 -15.55
N ALA A 242 6.27 1.08 -15.72
CA ALA A 242 7.15 2.19 -16.06
C ALA A 242 6.85 2.81 -17.44
N LYS A 243 6.38 2.01 -18.39
CA LYS A 243 6.21 2.44 -19.80
C LYS A 243 4.78 2.75 -20.22
N LEU A 244 3.78 2.30 -19.48
CA LEU A 244 2.38 2.49 -19.83
C LEU A 244 1.76 3.63 -19.00
N PRO A 245 1.40 4.77 -19.63
CA PRO A 245 0.93 5.97 -18.90
C PRO A 245 -0.49 5.85 -18.34
N LEU A 246 -1.27 4.82 -18.72
CA LEU A 246 -2.66 4.61 -18.28
C LEU A 246 -2.73 3.95 -16.89
N VAL A 247 -2.10 4.56 -15.93
CA VAL A 247 -1.81 4.04 -14.59
C VAL A 247 -2.98 3.27 -13.97
N SER A 248 -4.18 3.79 -13.94
CA SER A 248 -5.27 3.20 -13.17
C SER A 248 -6.03 2.05 -13.85
N ILE A 249 -5.96 1.88 -15.19
CA ILE A 249 -6.52 0.69 -15.87
C ILE A 249 -5.45 -0.41 -15.90
N THR A 250 -4.23 -0.04 -16.21
CA THR A 250 -3.11 -0.99 -16.33
C THR A 250 -2.74 -1.58 -14.97
N GLU A 251 -3.01 -0.90 -13.87
CA GLU A 251 -2.86 -1.44 -12.51
C GLU A 251 -3.66 -2.72 -12.28
N LEU A 252 -4.85 -2.84 -12.86
CA LEU A 252 -5.67 -4.06 -12.79
C LEU A 252 -4.98 -5.28 -13.42
N PHE A 253 -3.93 -5.09 -14.21
CA PHE A 253 -3.11 -6.18 -14.77
C PHE A 253 -1.76 -6.28 -14.06
N HIS A 254 -1.09 -5.16 -13.83
CA HIS A 254 0.27 -5.14 -13.25
C HIS A 254 0.27 -5.64 -11.82
N VAL A 255 -0.73 -5.28 -11.02
CA VAL A 255 -0.76 -5.64 -9.60
C VAL A 255 -0.98 -7.14 -9.40
N PRO A 256 -2.03 -7.78 -9.97
CA PRO A 256 -2.17 -9.23 -9.87
C PRO A 256 -0.98 -9.99 -10.45
N LEU A 257 -0.39 -9.50 -11.56
CA LEU A 257 0.77 -10.10 -12.18
C LEU A 257 1.99 -10.03 -11.25
N CYS A 258 2.29 -8.86 -10.68
CA CYS A 258 3.35 -8.67 -9.71
C CYS A 258 3.16 -9.56 -8.48
N LEU A 259 1.94 -9.56 -7.90
CA LEU A 259 1.60 -10.40 -6.75
C LEU A 259 1.73 -11.89 -7.06
N LEU A 260 1.37 -12.32 -8.27
CA LEU A 260 1.56 -13.69 -8.72
C LEU A 260 3.04 -14.06 -8.76
N GLY A 261 3.87 -13.22 -9.38
CA GLY A 261 5.33 -13.43 -9.44
C GLY A 261 5.95 -13.50 -8.03
N LEU A 262 5.62 -12.55 -7.16
CA LEU A 262 6.10 -12.53 -5.77
C LEU A 262 5.62 -13.74 -4.97
N LYS A 263 4.38 -14.20 -5.20
CA LYS A 263 3.84 -15.40 -4.56
C LYS A 263 4.54 -16.66 -5.05
N LEU A 264 4.85 -16.77 -6.33
CA LEU A 264 5.59 -17.91 -6.90
C LEU A 264 7.05 -17.93 -6.44
N LEU A 265 7.62 -16.76 -6.16
CA LEU A 265 8.97 -16.63 -5.60
C LEU A 265 9.01 -17.00 -4.11
N ALA A 266 7.87 -16.97 -3.43
CA ALA A 266 7.79 -17.29 -2.01
C ALA A 266 8.17 -18.75 -1.74
N SER A 267 9.27 -18.95 -1.03
CA SER A 267 9.70 -20.26 -0.51
C SER A 267 9.62 -20.20 1.01
N GLU A 268 8.54 -20.76 1.57
CA GLU A 268 8.37 -20.82 3.02
C GLU A 268 9.57 -21.49 3.69
N GLY A 269 10.06 -20.90 4.80
CA GLY A 269 11.25 -21.34 5.51
C GLY A 269 12.58 -20.84 4.94
N SER A 270 12.60 -20.14 3.81
CA SER A 270 13.82 -19.46 3.37
C SER A 270 14.10 -18.19 4.18
N SER A 271 15.39 -17.83 4.35
CA SER A 271 15.78 -16.60 5.08
C SER A 271 15.17 -15.35 4.46
N VAL A 272 15.01 -15.31 3.15
CA VAL A 272 14.38 -14.19 2.42
C VAL A 272 12.89 -14.11 2.75
N PHE A 273 12.19 -15.25 2.76
CA PHE A 273 10.77 -15.30 3.11
C PHE A 273 10.55 -14.84 4.55
N GLU A 274 11.32 -15.35 5.50
CA GLU A 274 11.21 -14.97 6.93
C GLU A 274 11.58 -13.51 7.16
N GLY A 275 12.61 -12.99 6.49
CA GLY A 275 12.98 -11.58 6.55
C GLY A 275 11.87 -10.67 6.05
N LEU A 276 11.27 -10.99 4.89
CA LEU A 276 10.15 -10.22 4.34
C LEU A 276 8.87 -10.37 5.16
N LEU A 277 8.62 -11.54 5.72
CA LEU A 277 7.52 -11.76 6.67
C LEU A 277 7.70 -10.87 7.90
N TYR A 278 8.93 -10.77 8.41
CA TYR A 278 9.25 -9.89 9.54
C TYR A 278 8.99 -8.43 9.19
N VAL A 279 9.52 -7.93 8.08
CA VAL A 279 9.27 -6.56 7.59
C VAL A 279 7.77 -6.32 7.40
N GLY A 280 7.04 -7.28 6.82
CA GLY A 280 5.60 -7.18 6.56
C GLY A 280 4.75 -7.06 7.83
N ARG A 281 5.21 -7.62 8.96
CA ARG A 281 4.53 -7.46 10.28
C ARG A 281 4.51 -6.00 10.74
N TYR A 282 5.55 -5.24 10.41
CA TYR A 282 5.71 -3.83 10.78
C TYR A 282 5.34 -2.86 9.66
N SER A 283 4.80 -3.36 8.54
CA SER A 283 4.54 -2.56 7.33
C SER A 283 3.68 -1.32 7.59
N THR A 284 2.71 -1.37 8.51
CA THR A 284 1.86 -0.21 8.85
C THR A 284 2.64 0.87 9.57
N THR A 285 3.46 0.52 10.56
CA THR A 285 4.30 1.49 11.29
C THR A 285 5.38 2.04 10.38
N LEU A 286 6.03 1.19 9.57
CA LEU A 286 6.99 1.62 8.53
C LEU A 286 6.36 2.62 7.58
N TRP A 287 5.10 2.39 7.15
CA TRP A 287 4.38 3.34 6.31
C TRP A 287 4.28 4.72 6.93
N PHE A 288 4.00 4.81 8.24
CA PHE A 288 3.82 6.09 8.90
C PHE A 288 5.12 6.87 9.10
N ILE A 289 6.24 6.17 9.37
CA ILE A 289 7.45 6.84 9.88
C ILE A 289 8.58 7.04 8.86
N HIS A 290 8.64 6.26 7.77
CA HIS A 290 9.79 6.30 6.85
C HIS A 290 10.04 7.69 6.27
N GLY A 291 8.98 8.46 5.95
CA GLY A 291 9.10 9.82 5.44
C GLY A 291 9.80 10.79 6.41
N TYR A 292 9.61 10.60 7.72
CA TYR A 292 10.33 11.41 8.70
C TYR A 292 11.85 11.20 8.65
N PHE A 293 12.30 10.00 8.31
CA PHE A 293 13.73 9.72 8.20
C PHE A 293 14.33 10.22 6.89
N CYS A 294 13.73 9.88 5.74
CA CYS A 294 14.31 10.27 4.46
C CYS A 294 14.10 11.75 4.09
N TRP A 295 13.07 12.43 4.66
CA TRP A 295 12.76 13.81 4.26
C TRP A 295 12.92 14.85 5.36
N THR A 296 12.75 14.47 6.65
CA THR A 296 12.69 15.45 7.73
C THR A 296 13.94 15.44 8.62
N PHE A 297 14.33 14.28 9.17
CA PHE A 297 15.35 14.24 10.22
C PHE A 297 16.72 13.79 9.75
N LEU A 298 16.81 12.74 8.92
CA LEU A 298 18.06 12.07 8.64
C LEU A 298 18.53 12.21 7.18
N GLN A 299 17.94 13.13 6.42
CA GLN A 299 18.28 13.34 5.01
C GLN A 299 19.79 13.53 4.81
N PRO A 300 20.49 14.48 5.48
CA PRO A 300 21.93 14.64 5.30
C PRO A 300 22.73 13.39 5.66
N MET A 301 22.37 12.70 6.73
CA MET A 301 23.09 11.51 7.19
C MET A 301 22.94 10.35 6.22
N ILE A 302 21.72 10.07 5.74
CA ILE A 302 21.45 8.93 4.86
C ILE A 302 22.07 9.17 3.49
N TYR A 303 21.89 10.35 2.91
CA TYR A 303 22.30 10.62 1.53
C TYR A 303 23.77 11.07 1.40
N SER A 304 24.48 11.37 2.51
CA SER A 304 25.94 11.49 2.49
C SER A 304 26.62 10.17 2.09
N ILE A 305 25.94 9.05 2.27
CA ILE A 305 26.35 7.75 1.76
C ILE A 305 26.08 7.72 0.24
N ARG A 306 27.07 8.11 -0.57
CA ARG A 306 26.91 8.22 -2.04
C ARG A 306 26.64 6.90 -2.75
N PHE A 307 26.97 5.77 -2.14
CA PHE A 307 26.64 4.44 -2.64
C PHE A 307 25.19 4.10 -2.27
N TRP A 308 24.25 4.37 -3.17
CA TRP A 308 22.81 4.27 -2.92
C TRP A 308 22.30 2.93 -2.35
N PRO A 309 22.87 1.73 -2.71
CA PRO A 309 22.37 0.50 -2.11
C PRO A 309 22.64 0.44 -0.60
N LEU A 310 23.81 0.91 -0.16
CA LEU A 310 24.14 0.99 1.26
C LEU A 310 23.29 2.04 1.97
N ALA A 311 23.11 3.20 1.36
CA ALA A 311 22.24 4.26 1.90
C ALA A 311 20.80 3.75 2.09
N PHE A 312 20.26 3.01 1.12
CA PHE A 312 18.94 2.41 1.22
C PHE A 312 18.86 1.35 2.33
N ILE A 313 19.88 0.49 2.47
CA ILE A 313 19.95 -0.50 3.56
C ILE A 313 19.97 0.18 4.92
N VAL A 314 20.75 1.24 5.08
CA VAL A 314 20.83 2.03 6.33
C VAL A 314 19.47 2.67 6.63
N PHE A 315 18.86 3.33 5.65
CA PHE A 315 17.54 3.93 5.77
C PHE A 315 16.46 2.90 6.16
N ALA A 316 16.40 1.78 5.45
CA ALA A 316 15.44 0.71 5.73
C ALA A 316 15.68 0.07 7.10
N GLY A 317 16.93 -0.14 7.47
CA GLY A 317 17.33 -0.68 8.76
C GLY A 317 16.91 0.20 9.93
N ILE A 318 17.23 1.50 9.88
CA ILE A 318 16.83 2.47 10.90
C ILE A 318 15.29 2.51 11.01
N SER A 319 14.59 2.61 9.88
CA SER A 319 13.13 2.65 9.86
C SER A 319 12.51 1.40 10.49
N LEU A 320 13.07 0.22 10.19
CA LEU A 320 12.59 -1.04 10.73
C LEU A 320 12.84 -1.15 12.25
N VAL A 321 14.03 -0.80 12.71
CA VAL A 321 14.36 -0.82 14.15
C VAL A 321 13.42 0.08 14.94
N VAL A 322 13.22 1.31 14.48
CA VAL A 322 12.30 2.25 15.14
C VAL A 322 10.85 1.74 15.07
N SER A 323 10.42 1.15 13.96
CA SER A 323 9.08 0.55 13.83
C SER A 323 8.86 -0.56 14.86
N VAL A 324 9.85 -1.43 15.07
CA VAL A 324 9.81 -2.51 16.06
C VAL A 324 9.70 -1.94 17.48
N ILE A 325 10.49 -0.92 17.81
CA ILE A 325 10.47 -0.26 19.13
C ILE A 325 9.09 0.36 19.38
N LEU A 326 8.57 1.13 18.42
CA LEU A 326 7.26 1.78 18.56
C LEU A 326 6.11 0.77 18.73
N ASP A 327 6.12 -0.32 17.97
CA ASP A 327 5.09 -1.35 18.10
C ASP A 327 5.19 -2.11 19.44
N LYS A 328 6.39 -2.34 19.97
CA LYS A 328 6.58 -2.90 21.31
C LYS A 328 6.09 -1.94 22.40
N LEU A 329 6.46 -0.67 22.34
CA LEU A 329 5.98 0.36 23.28
C LEU A 329 4.46 0.47 23.25
N ARG A 330 3.85 0.48 22.06
CA ARG A 330 2.40 0.50 21.92
C ARG A 330 1.71 -0.71 22.54
N THR A 331 2.30 -1.90 22.45
CA THR A 331 1.73 -3.10 23.09
C THR A 331 1.86 -3.02 24.61
N PHE A 332 2.95 -2.48 25.11
CA PHE A 332 3.17 -2.27 26.55
C PHE A 332 2.19 -1.26 27.16
N ILE A 333 1.91 -0.14 26.46
CA ILE A 333 0.94 0.87 26.94
C ILE A 333 -0.52 0.36 26.92
N ARG A 334 -0.81 -0.74 26.21
CA ARG A 334 -2.15 -1.36 26.13
C ARG A 334 -2.40 -2.40 27.22
N CYS A 335 -1.38 -2.87 27.89
CA CYS A 335 -1.47 -3.70 29.09
C CYS A 335 -1.66 -2.85 30.33
#